data_268baa1bade66d20239a73e9c42e06da
#
_entry.id   268baa1bade66d20239a73e9c42e06da
#
_cell.length_a   1.000
_cell.length_b   1.000
_cell.length_c   1.000
_cell.angle_alpha   90.00
_cell.angle_beta   90.00
_cell.angle_gamma   90.00
#
_symmetry.space_group_name_H-M   'P 1'
#
loop_
_entity.id
_entity.type
_entity.pdbx_description
1 polymer ?
#
loop_
_entity_poly.entity_id
_entity_poly.type
_entity_poly.pdbx_seq_one_letter_code
_entity_poly.pdbx_strand_id
1 'polypeptide(L)'
;MSAGFPDFRLGSVLATSFTGTLSERHGNAVERIPTPRRLADWLAVSGLPVDSCTPAQLDLARELRESIHAAATAAAVQDALPAPAVQVINDRSAQGRAAAVLTPEGERLWRLGPASRVEDALGVIAADAIGVIAGERDGRLALCASPTCRAAFFDTSRSRTRRWCEMNTCGNREKKARFQASRRKNAESAR
;
A
#
# COMPACT_ATOMS: atom_id res chain seq x y z
N MET A 1 -0.41 -29.19 -2.49
CA MET A 1 -0.05 -28.17 -3.53
C MET A 1 -0.36 -26.82 -2.89
N SER A 2 0.67 -26.05 -2.55
CA SER A 2 0.51 -24.70 -2.00
C SER A 2 -0.12 -23.85 -3.12
N ALA A 3 -1.35 -23.38 -2.92
CA ALA A 3 -1.95 -22.38 -3.80
C ALA A 3 -1.02 -21.16 -3.79
N GLY A 4 -0.33 -20.91 -4.90
CA GLY A 4 0.61 -19.81 -5.02
C GLY A 4 -0.11 -18.49 -4.88
N PHE A 5 0.03 -17.83 -3.74
CA PHE A 5 -0.47 -16.47 -3.56
C PHE A 5 0.38 -15.50 -4.40
N PRO A 6 -0.21 -14.39 -4.88
CA PRO A 6 0.55 -13.36 -5.58
C PRO A 6 1.67 -12.80 -4.72
N ASP A 7 2.81 -12.45 -5.34
CA ASP A 7 3.94 -11.84 -4.65
C ASP A 7 3.58 -10.48 -4.03
N PHE A 8 4.21 -10.17 -2.90
CA PHE A 8 4.07 -8.86 -2.28
C PHE A 8 4.76 -7.79 -3.12
N ARG A 9 4.15 -6.62 -3.17
CA ARG A 9 4.70 -5.43 -3.82
C ARG A 9 5.06 -4.42 -2.75
N LEU A 10 6.33 -4.29 -2.46
CA LEU A 10 6.84 -3.32 -1.51
C LEU A 10 7.18 -2.02 -2.26
N GLY A 11 6.63 -0.92 -1.78
CA GLY A 11 6.89 0.43 -2.30
C GLY A 11 7.94 1.16 -1.45
N SER A 12 8.09 2.46 -1.71
CA SER A 12 9.05 3.31 -1.01
C SER A 12 8.65 3.66 0.43
N VAL A 13 7.38 3.53 0.79
CA VAL A 13 6.85 3.76 2.14
C VAL A 13 5.90 2.65 2.55
N LEU A 14 5.82 2.42 3.86
CA LEU A 14 5.09 1.30 4.44
C LEU A 14 3.58 1.41 4.17
N ALA A 15 3.00 2.59 4.35
CA ALA A 15 1.58 2.84 4.17
C ALA A 15 1.09 2.49 2.75
N THR A 16 1.80 2.94 1.70
CA THR A 16 1.41 2.63 0.31
C THR A 16 1.76 1.20 -0.09
N SER A 17 2.77 0.58 0.52
CA SER A 17 3.04 -0.85 0.38
C SER A 17 1.88 -1.67 0.96
N PHE A 18 1.35 -1.25 2.12
CA PHE A 18 0.22 -1.90 2.76
C PHE A 18 -1.07 -1.77 1.94
N THR A 19 -1.42 -0.59 1.46
CA THR A 19 -2.58 -0.43 0.57
C THR A 19 -2.44 -1.21 -0.73
N GLY A 20 -1.21 -1.43 -1.20
CA GLY A 20 -0.87 -2.25 -2.37
C GLY A 20 -1.09 -3.75 -2.19
N THR A 21 -1.36 -4.23 -0.96
CA THR A 21 -1.77 -5.63 -0.72
C THR A 21 -3.11 -5.96 -1.37
N LEU A 22 -3.95 -4.96 -1.67
CA LEU A 22 -5.09 -5.07 -2.58
C LEU A 22 -4.84 -4.16 -3.79
N SER A 23 -4.64 -4.75 -4.97
CA SER A 23 -4.40 -4.01 -6.20
C SER A 23 -5.46 -4.32 -7.26
N GLU A 24 -5.45 -3.59 -8.39
CA GLU A 24 -6.42 -3.72 -9.48
C GLU A 24 -7.88 -3.52 -9.00
N ARG A 25 -8.09 -2.59 -8.07
CA ARG A 25 -9.36 -2.35 -7.36
C ARG A 25 -10.55 -2.04 -8.28
N HIS A 26 -10.28 -1.51 -9.48
CA HIS A 26 -11.28 -1.16 -10.51
C HIS A 26 -11.29 -2.16 -11.67
N GLY A 27 -10.67 -3.33 -11.49
CA GLY A 27 -10.62 -4.41 -12.46
C GLY A 27 -10.73 -5.78 -11.78
N ASN A 28 -9.87 -6.71 -12.15
CA ASN A 28 -9.76 -8.00 -11.45
C ASN A 28 -8.91 -7.82 -10.18
N ALA A 29 -9.57 -7.52 -9.08
CA ALA A 29 -8.91 -7.26 -7.80
C ALA A 29 -7.98 -8.41 -7.40
N VAL A 30 -6.76 -8.06 -6.96
CA VAL A 30 -5.75 -9.03 -6.54
C VAL A 30 -5.46 -8.81 -5.05
N GLU A 31 -6.00 -9.72 -4.22
CA GLU A 31 -5.78 -9.74 -2.77
C GLU A 31 -4.52 -10.55 -2.44
N ARG A 32 -3.56 -9.95 -1.70
CA ARG A 32 -2.28 -10.58 -1.31
C ARG A 32 -2.22 -11.00 0.14
N ILE A 33 -3.15 -10.52 0.96
CA ILE A 33 -3.32 -10.92 2.36
C ILE A 33 -4.71 -11.54 2.58
N PRO A 34 -5.04 -12.65 1.86
CA PRO A 34 -6.37 -13.27 1.95
C PRO A 34 -6.57 -14.05 3.25
N THR A 35 -5.52 -14.39 3.97
CA THR A 35 -5.55 -15.19 5.20
C THR A 35 -4.71 -14.55 6.31
N PRO A 36 -4.97 -14.88 7.60
CA PRO A 36 -4.13 -14.43 8.72
C PRO A 36 -2.64 -14.75 8.53
N ARG A 37 -2.32 -15.94 8.01
CA ARG A 37 -0.94 -16.32 7.72
C ARG A 37 -0.29 -15.39 6.70
N ARG A 38 -0.99 -15.05 5.61
CA ARG A 38 -0.45 -14.12 4.60
C ARG A 38 -0.27 -12.70 5.14
N LEU A 39 -1.10 -12.27 6.10
CA LEU A 39 -0.86 -11.03 6.81
C LEU A 39 0.44 -11.11 7.62
N ALA A 40 0.67 -12.19 8.39
CA ALA A 40 1.91 -12.39 9.13
C ALA A 40 3.14 -12.40 8.21
N ASP A 41 3.07 -13.11 7.06
CA ASP A 41 4.12 -13.12 6.05
C ASP A 41 4.42 -11.72 5.52
N TRP A 42 3.39 -10.91 5.25
CA TRP A 42 3.55 -9.55 4.76
C TRP A 42 4.18 -8.63 5.83
N LEU A 43 3.72 -8.74 7.07
CA LEU A 43 4.30 -7.98 8.19
C LEU A 43 5.78 -8.33 8.38
N ALA A 44 6.15 -9.61 8.30
CA ALA A 44 7.54 -10.04 8.44
C ALA A 44 8.45 -9.44 7.36
N VAL A 45 8.06 -9.50 6.08
CA VAL A 45 8.86 -8.91 4.99
C VAL A 45 8.87 -7.38 5.01
N SER A 46 7.93 -6.77 5.75
CA SER A 46 7.85 -5.32 5.97
C SER A 46 8.62 -4.85 7.21
N GLY A 47 9.39 -5.73 7.87
CA GLY A 47 10.17 -5.42 9.07
C GLY A 47 9.35 -5.32 10.36
N LEU A 48 8.14 -5.91 10.38
CA LEU A 48 7.21 -5.94 11.52
C LEU A 48 6.83 -7.39 11.86
N PRO A 49 7.80 -8.28 12.17
CA PRO A 49 7.52 -9.70 12.36
C PRO A 49 6.58 -9.94 13.55
N VAL A 50 5.57 -10.78 13.34
CA VAL A 50 4.63 -11.24 14.35
C VAL A 50 4.61 -12.77 14.37
N ASP A 51 4.32 -13.38 15.53
CA ASP A 51 4.34 -14.84 15.65
C ASP A 51 3.13 -15.48 14.95
N SER A 52 1.97 -14.83 15.04
CA SER A 52 0.72 -15.29 14.41
C SER A 52 -0.27 -14.14 14.25
N CYS A 53 -1.28 -14.37 13.41
CA CYS A 53 -2.42 -13.47 13.26
C CYS A 53 -3.72 -14.28 13.42
N THR A 54 -4.73 -13.66 14.00
CA THR A 54 -6.10 -14.20 14.07
C THR A 54 -6.97 -13.67 12.92
N PRO A 55 -8.12 -14.30 12.61
CA PRO A 55 -9.09 -13.74 11.66
C PRO A 55 -9.55 -12.32 12.02
N ALA A 56 -9.82 -12.04 13.31
CA ALA A 56 -10.22 -10.72 13.77
C ALA A 56 -9.12 -9.67 13.52
N GLN A 57 -7.85 -10.01 13.72
CA GLN A 57 -6.71 -9.13 13.42
C GLN A 57 -6.54 -8.90 11.91
N LEU A 58 -6.85 -9.90 11.08
CA LEU A 58 -6.89 -9.72 9.63
C LEU A 58 -7.97 -8.72 9.21
N ASP A 59 -9.14 -8.77 9.85
CA ASP A 59 -10.24 -7.83 9.56
C ASP A 59 -9.86 -6.41 9.99
N LEU A 60 -9.22 -6.22 11.16
CA LEU A 60 -8.66 -4.93 11.58
C LEU A 60 -7.61 -4.40 10.60
N ALA A 61 -6.74 -5.28 10.09
CA ALA A 61 -5.73 -4.91 9.10
C ALA A 61 -6.36 -4.45 7.77
N ARG A 62 -7.40 -5.14 7.31
CA ARG A 62 -8.14 -4.75 6.11
C ARG A 62 -8.89 -3.42 6.29
N GLU A 63 -9.54 -3.21 7.43
CA GLU A 63 -10.18 -1.94 7.76
C GLU A 63 -9.18 -0.78 7.71
N LEU A 64 -8.02 -0.92 8.37
CA LEU A 64 -6.96 0.08 8.32
C LEU A 64 -6.46 0.29 6.89
N ARG A 65 -6.25 -0.78 6.12
CA ARG A 65 -5.82 -0.69 4.72
C ARG A 65 -6.76 0.14 3.87
N GLU A 66 -8.07 -0.11 3.97
CA GLU A 66 -9.07 0.63 3.20
C GLU A 66 -9.16 2.09 3.66
N SER A 67 -9.03 2.35 4.96
CA SER A 67 -9.00 3.69 5.51
C SER A 67 -7.78 4.48 5.02
N ILE A 68 -6.59 3.88 5.03
CA ILE A 68 -5.37 4.51 4.48
C ILE A 68 -5.55 4.74 2.98
N HIS A 69 -6.11 3.78 2.23
CA HIS A 69 -6.34 3.93 0.80
C HIS A 69 -7.29 5.11 0.50
N ALA A 70 -8.39 5.23 1.23
CA ALA A 70 -9.35 6.32 1.06
C ALA A 70 -8.72 7.69 1.37
N ALA A 71 -8.02 7.82 2.50
CA ALA A 71 -7.37 9.06 2.90
C ALA A 71 -6.22 9.44 1.95
N ALA A 72 -5.37 8.49 1.55
CA ALA A 72 -4.28 8.73 0.61
C ALA A 72 -4.80 9.10 -0.80
N THR A 73 -5.93 8.53 -1.22
CA THR A 73 -6.58 8.88 -2.49
C THR A 73 -7.09 10.33 -2.47
N ALA A 74 -7.78 10.73 -1.41
CA ALA A 74 -8.24 12.12 -1.24
C ALA A 74 -7.06 13.10 -1.20
N ALA A 75 -6.03 12.81 -0.40
CA ALA A 75 -4.82 13.63 -0.32
C ALA A 75 -4.10 13.75 -1.67
N ALA A 76 -4.04 12.69 -2.47
CA ALA A 76 -3.39 12.71 -3.79
C ALA A 76 -4.05 13.66 -4.79
N VAL A 77 -5.34 13.96 -4.62
CA VAL A 77 -6.12 14.91 -5.45
C VAL A 77 -6.44 16.21 -4.71
N GLN A 78 -5.86 16.41 -3.52
CA GLN A 78 -6.07 17.60 -2.68
C GLN A 78 -7.52 17.81 -2.27
N ASP A 79 -8.25 16.71 -2.06
CA ASP A 79 -9.62 16.70 -1.58
C ASP A 79 -9.69 16.57 -0.05
N ALA A 80 -10.86 16.84 0.55
CA ALA A 80 -11.07 16.66 1.97
C ALA A 80 -10.92 15.18 2.37
N LEU A 81 -10.18 14.93 3.46
CA LEU A 81 -9.98 13.58 3.96
C LEU A 81 -11.29 13.02 4.54
N PRO A 82 -11.68 11.77 4.20
CA PRO A 82 -12.86 11.15 4.76
C PRO A 82 -12.75 10.98 6.28
N ALA A 83 -13.61 11.65 7.06
CA ALA A 83 -13.55 11.66 8.52
C ALA A 83 -13.56 10.25 9.16
N PRO A 84 -14.35 9.26 8.69
CA PRO A 84 -14.28 7.90 9.23
C PRO A 84 -12.92 7.23 9.00
N ALA A 85 -12.28 7.46 7.85
CA ALA A 85 -10.96 6.92 7.56
C ALA A 85 -9.88 7.54 8.45
N VAL A 86 -9.95 8.85 8.66
CA VAL A 86 -9.05 9.58 9.59
C VAL A 86 -9.19 9.02 11.01
N GLN A 87 -10.41 8.77 11.47
CA GLN A 87 -10.66 8.22 12.80
C GLN A 87 -10.00 6.84 12.97
N VAL A 88 -10.23 5.92 12.02
CA VAL A 88 -9.61 4.57 12.07
C VAL A 88 -8.08 4.66 12.10
N ILE A 89 -7.48 5.50 11.25
CA ILE A 89 -6.02 5.67 11.18
C ILE A 89 -5.49 6.19 12.53
N ASN A 90 -6.12 7.20 13.10
CA ASN A 90 -5.71 7.80 14.38
C ASN A 90 -5.85 6.79 15.54
N ASP A 91 -6.97 6.05 15.60
CA ASP A 91 -7.20 5.06 16.64
C ASP A 91 -6.15 3.94 16.59
N ARG A 92 -5.83 3.43 15.40
CA ARG A 92 -4.79 2.41 15.25
C ARG A 92 -3.41 2.94 15.60
N SER A 93 -3.08 4.17 15.22
CA SER A 93 -1.82 4.82 15.59
C SER A 93 -1.69 4.98 17.11
N ALA A 94 -2.75 5.39 17.79
CA ALA A 94 -2.77 5.60 19.26
C ALA A 94 -2.70 4.29 20.06
N GLN A 95 -3.21 3.17 19.51
CA GLN A 95 -3.21 1.86 20.16
C GLN A 95 -1.87 1.13 20.04
N GLY A 96 -1.04 1.43 19.03
CA GLY A 96 0.24 0.78 18.80
C GLY A 96 1.27 1.12 19.89
N ARG A 97 1.98 0.09 20.37
CA ARG A 97 3.03 0.23 21.41
C ARG A 97 4.40 -0.17 20.88
N ALA A 98 4.62 -0.08 19.57
CA ALA A 98 5.91 -0.37 18.97
C ALA A 98 6.91 0.74 19.29
N ALA A 99 8.16 0.37 19.56
CA ALA A 99 9.27 1.29 19.75
C ALA A 99 10.26 1.18 18.59
N ALA A 100 10.72 2.31 18.09
CA ALA A 100 11.87 2.34 17.19
C ALA A 100 13.14 2.06 17.99
N VAL A 101 13.99 1.17 17.49
CA VAL A 101 15.26 0.78 18.11
C VAL A 101 16.38 1.04 17.12
N LEU A 102 17.46 1.68 17.56
CA LEU A 102 18.68 1.82 16.80
C LEU A 102 19.60 0.65 17.11
N THR A 103 20.10 -0.03 16.06
CA THR A 103 21.11 -1.09 16.22
C THR A 103 22.52 -0.50 16.29
N PRO A 104 23.51 -1.24 16.79
CA PRO A 104 24.92 -0.81 16.76
C PRO A 104 25.44 -0.53 15.34
N GLU A 105 24.86 -1.17 14.33
CA GLU A 105 25.18 -1.01 12.90
C GLU A 105 24.55 0.24 12.28
N GLY A 106 23.76 1.01 13.07
CA GLY A 106 23.08 2.22 12.63
C GLY A 106 21.74 1.98 11.91
N GLU A 107 21.18 0.76 12.00
CA GLU A 107 19.90 0.42 11.41
C GLU A 107 18.75 0.71 12.38
N ARG A 108 17.62 1.13 11.84
CA ARG A 108 16.37 1.28 12.59
C ARG A 108 15.52 0.02 12.49
N LEU A 109 15.24 -0.59 13.61
CA LEU A 109 14.31 -1.71 13.73
C LEU A 109 13.07 -1.29 14.53
N TRP A 110 11.98 -2.06 14.35
CA TRP A 110 10.80 -1.94 15.19
C TRP A 110 10.75 -3.07 16.20
N ARG A 111 10.61 -2.69 17.50
CA ARG A 111 10.31 -3.63 18.57
C ARG A 111 8.83 -3.52 18.87
N LEU A 112 8.09 -4.57 18.55
CA LEU A 112 6.67 -4.69 18.89
C LEU A 112 6.52 -5.05 20.36
N GLY A 113 5.40 -4.67 20.98
CA GLY A 113 5.11 -4.99 22.39
C GLY A 113 4.85 -6.49 22.58
N PRO A 114 4.96 -6.99 23.84
CA PRO A 114 4.93 -8.42 24.13
C PRO A 114 3.56 -9.08 23.99
N ALA A 115 2.47 -8.31 24.06
CA ALA A 115 1.10 -8.86 24.14
C ALA A 115 0.26 -8.68 22.88
N SER A 116 0.54 -7.68 22.07
CA SER A 116 -0.35 -7.25 20.95
C SER A 116 0.45 -6.94 19.70
N ARG A 117 1.16 -7.92 19.23
CA ARG A 117 2.14 -7.72 18.16
C ARG A 117 1.53 -7.25 16.84
N VAL A 118 0.36 -7.78 16.47
CA VAL A 118 -0.34 -7.36 15.23
C VAL A 118 -0.85 -5.93 15.39
N GLU A 119 -1.46 -5.59 16.50
CA GLU A 119 -1.97 -4.25 16.80
C GLU A 119 -0.83 -3.23 16.84
N ASP A 120 0.33 -3.59 17.40
CA ASP A 120 1.52 -2.75 17.39
C ASP A 120 2.05 -2.53 15.97
N ALA A 121 2.08 -3.58 15.14
CA ALA A 121 2.48 -3.49 13.75
C ALA A 121 1.51 -2.60 12.94
N LEU A 122 0.19 -2.73 13.17
CA LEU A 122 -0.81 -1.87 12.56
C LEU A 122 -0.66 -0.41 13.01
N GLY A 123 -0.29 -0.17 14.27
CA GLY A 123 0.02 1.15 14.78
C GLY A 123 1.19 1.81 14.06
N VAL A 124 2.26 1.06 13.78
CA VAL A 124 3.40 1.55 12.97
C VAL A 124 2.96 1.92 11.56
N ILE A 125 2.14 1.08 10.92
CA ILE A 125 1.61 1.34 9.57
C ILE A 125 0.73 2.60 9.57
N ALA A 126 -0.11 2.76 10.60
CA ALA A 126 -0.97 3.93 10.74
C ALA A 126 -0.16 5.21 10.97
N ALA A 127 0.87 5.18 11.82
CA ALA A 127 1.76 6.31 12.04
C ALA A 127 2.53 6.69 10.76
N ASP A 128 3.00 5.70 9.97
CA ASP A 128 3.61 5.96 8.67
C ASP A 128 2.61 6.62 7.70
N ALA A 129 1.35 6.17 7.70
CA ALA A 129 0.30 6.77 6.88
C ALA A 129 0.02 8.22 7.26
N ILE A 130 0.00 8.55 8.55
CA ILE A 130 -0.15 9.93 9.03
C ILE A 130 0.96 10.81 8.46
N GLY A 131 2.23 10.44 8.63
CA GLY A 131 3.36 11.23 8.13
C GLY A 131 3.37 11.39 6.59
N VAL A 132 2.93 10.36 5.85
CA VAL A 132 2.80 10.42 4.39
C VAL A 132 1.67 11.34 3.95
N ILE A 133 0.49 11.25 4.58
CA ILE A 133 -0.70 12.04 4.24
C ILE A 133 -0.52 13.50 4.67
N ALA A 134 0.12 13.74 5.82
CA ALA A 134 0.45 15.07 6.31
C ALA A 134 1.57 15.77 5.51
N GLY A 135 2.22 15.07 4.58
CA GLY A 135 3.28 15.67 3.75
C GLY A 135 4.63 15.84 4.46
N GLU A 136 4.87 15.12 5.55
CA GLU A 136 6.13 15.19 6.33
C GLU A 136 7.31 14.52 5.62
N ARG A 137 7.05 13.71 4.58
CA ARG A 137 8.07 12.96 3.86
C ARG A 137 8.44 13.60 2.54
N ASP A 138 9.71 13.50 2.16
CA ASP A 138 10.17 13.98 0.85
C ASP A 138 9.63 13.09 -0.29
N GLY A 139 8.62 13.59 -0.98
CA GLY A 139 7.87 12.91 -2.03
C GLY A 139 6.47 13.51 -2.18
N ARG A 140 5.62 12.83 -2.92
CA ARG A 140 4.21 13.19 -3.02
C ARG A 140 3.30 11.97 -3.22
N LEU A 141 2.09 12.03 -2.71
CA LEU A 141 1.03 11.11 -3.08
C LEU A 141 0.56 11.40 -4.50
N ALA A 142 0.33 10.35 -5.28
CA ALA A 142 -0.22 10.41 -6.62
C ALA A 142 -1.11 9.20 -6.89
N LEU A 143 -2.04 9.32 -7.84
CA LEU A 143 -2.89 8.21 -8.28
C LEU A 143 -2.30 7.54 -9.52
N CYS A 144 -2.29 6.22 -9.52
CA CYS A 144 -1.90 5.44 -10.70
C CYS A 144 -2.82 5.78 -11.89
N ALA A 145 -2.21 6.13 -13.03
CA ALA A 145 -2.95 6.50 -14.24
C ALA A 145 -3.60 5.28 -14.95
N SER A 146 -3.32 4.05 -14.50
CA SER A 146 -3.99 2.87 -15.04
C SER A 146 -5.44 2.81 -14.55
N PRO A 147 -6.44 2.74 -15.48
CA PRO A 147 -7.86 2.81 -15.12
C PRO A 147 -8.33 1.65 -14.23
N THR A 148 -7.72 0.46 -14.37
CA THR A 148 -8.05 -0.70 -13.54
C THR A 148 -7.36 -0.68 -12.18
N CYS A 149 -6.28 0.09 -12.02
CA CYS A 149 -5.50 0.15 -10.78
C CYS A 149 -5.93 1.30 -9.87
N ARG A 150 -5.75 2.54 -10.31
CA ARG A 150 -6.06 3.78 -9.58
C ARG A 150 -5.50 3.84 -8.15
N ALA A 151 -4.52 2.98 -7.82
CA ALA A 151 -3.92 2.95 -6.49
C ALA A 151 -3.22 4.27 -6.16
N ALA A 152 -3.39 4.76 -4.94
CA ALA A 152 -2.54 5.80 -4.39
C ALA A 152 -1.13 5.24 -4.16
N PHE A 153 -0.11 5.97 -4.58
CA PHE A 153 1.29 5.61 -4.38
C PHE A 153 2.12 6.83 -4.01
N PHE A 154 3.25 6.61 -3.36
CA PHE A 154 4.16 7.67 -2.98
C PHE A 154 5.30 7.79 -4.00
N ASP A 155 5.40 8.94 -4.64
CA ASP A 155 6.40 9.24 -5.66
C ASP A 155 7.60 9.96 -5.03
N THR A 156 8.70 9.23 -4.88
CA THR A 156 10.01 9.73 -4.40
C THR A 156 10.96 10.06 -5.55
N SER A 157 10.53 9.97 -6.81
CA SER A 157 11.40 10.31 -7.94
C SER A 157 11.77 11.80 -7.92
N ARG A 158 12.96 12.12 -8.44
CA ARG A 158 13.46 13.51 -8.47
C ARG A 158 12.48 14.48 -9.16
N SER A 159 11.85 14.05 -10.24
CA SER A 159 10.89 14.88 -11.00
C SER A 159 9.48 14.85 -10.42
N ARG A 160 9.17 13.91 -9.52
CA ARG A 160 7.82 13.70 -8.95
C ARG A 160 6.69 13.64 -10.00
N THR A 161 7.00 13.05 -11.16
CA THR A 161 6.09 12.96 -12.30
C THR A 161 5.69 11.55 -12.69
N ARG A 162 5.92 10.58 -11.80
CA ARG A 162 5.49 9.19 -12.05
C ARG A 162 3.98 9.12 -12.29
N ARG A 163 3.62 8.42 -13.34
CA ARG A 163 2.22 8.18 -13.72
C ARG A 163 1.67 6.84 -13.23
N TRP A 164 2.56 5.90 -12.94
CA TRP A 164 2.21 4.53 -12.56
C TRP A 164 2.77 4.20 -11.19
N CYS A 165 1.97 3.51 -10.37
CA CYS A 165 2.44 2.99 -9.08
C CYS A 165 3.61 2.01 -9.28
N GLU A 166 3.60 1.26 -10.39
CA GLU A 166 4.67 0.35 -10.76
C GLU A 166 4.82 0.28 -12.28
N MET A 167 6.06 0.44 -12.78
CA MET A 167 6.33 0.45 -14.21
C MET A 167 6.17 -0.92 -14.84
N ASN A 168 6.65 -1.97 -14.16
CA ASN A 168 6.65 -3.34 -14.68
C ASN A 168 5.25 -3.95 -14.83
N THR A 169 4.27 -3.43 -14.11
CA THR A 169 2.88 -3.88 -14.20
C THR A 169 2.01 -2.85 -14.89
N CYS A 170 1.64 -1.77 -14.21
CA CYS A 170 0.72 -0.76 -14.73
C CYS A 170 1.29 -0.04 -15.95
N GLY A 171 2.58 0.36 -15.90
CA GLY A 171 3.22 1.04 -17.03
C GLY A 171 3.31 0.18 -18.29
N ASN A 172 3.75 -1.06 -18.15
CA ASN A 172 3.88 -1.99 -19.29
C ASN A 172 2.52 -2.38 -19.86
N ARG A 173 1.50 -2.57 -19.01
CA ARG A 173 0.13 -2.84 -19.47
C ARG A 173 -0.41 -1.71 -20.34
N GLU A 174 -0.26 -0.47 -19.89
CA GLU A 174 -0.71 0.69 -20.64
C GLU A 174 0.05 0.92 -21.95
N LYS A 175 1.37 0.63 -21.97
CA LYS A 175 2.15 0.64 -23.21
C LYS A 175 1.63 -0.40 -24.21
N LYS A 176 1.36 -1.63 -23.73
CA LYS A 176 0.81 -2.71 -24.57
C LYS A 176 -0.57 -2.35 -25.14
N ALA A 177 -1.45 -1.79 -24.30
CA ALA A 177 -2.78 -1.36 -24.72
C ALA A 177 -2.72 -0.28 -25.82
N ARG A 178 -1.87 0.74 -25.65
CA ARG A 178 -1.65 1.79 -26.66
C ARG A 178 -1.11 1.22 -27.97
N PHE A 179 -0.14 0.34 -27.91
CA PHE A 179 0.41 -0.30 -29.10
C PHE A 179 -0.65 -1.10 -29.88
N GLN A 180 -1.48 -1.86 -29.17
CA GLN A 180 -2.59 -2.61 -29.79
C GLN A 180 -3.63 -1.67 -30.43
N ALA A 181 -3.99 -0.57 -29.75
CA ALA A 181 -4.92 0.41 -30.29
C ALA A 181 -4.39 1.09 -31.56
N SER A 182 -3.09 1.45 -31.60
CA SER A 182 -2.45 2.02 -32.80
C SER A 182 -2.47 1.04 -33.97
N ARG A 183 -2.20 -0.23 -33.74
CA ARG A 183 -2.25 -1.25 -34.81
C ARG A 183 -3.64 -1.44 -35.39
N ARG A 184 -4.69 -1.40 -34.56
CA ARG A 184 -6.09 -1.47 -35.03
C ARG A 184 -6.46 -0.29 -35.90
N LYS A 185 -6.13 0.94 -35.46
CA LYS A 185 -6.37 2.17 -36.28
C LYS A 185 -5.69 2.11 -37.63
N ASN A 186 -4.42 1.69 -37.67
CA ASN A 186 -3.68 1.59 -38.92
C ASN A 186 -4.27 0.50 -39.86
N ALA A 187 -4.78 -0.61 -39.32
CA ALA A 187 -5.43 -1.66 -40.11
C ALA A 187 -6.80 -1.21 -40.65
N GLU A 188 -7.54 -0.37 -39.94
CA GLU A 188 -8.82 0.22 -40.38
C GLU A 188 -8.59 1.28 -41.45
N SER A 189 -7.52 2.08 -41.34
CA SER A 189 -7.18 3.13 -42.35
C SER A 189 -6.58 2.58 -43.66
N ALA A 190 -6.18 1.30 -43.66
CA ALA A 190 -5.61 0.61 -44.83
C ALA A 190 -6.65 -0.19 -45.65
N ARG A 191 -7.93 -0.13 -45.29
CA ARG A 191 -9.06 -0.74 -45.98
C ARG A 191 -9.90 0.31 -46.70
#